data_f9e5be9b45463ce7007a5992d57a7211
#
_entry.id   f9e5be9b45463ce7007a5992d57a7211
#
_cell.length_a   1.000
_cell.length_b   1.000
_cell.length_c   1.000
_cell.angle_alpha   90.00
_cell.angle_beta   90.00
_cell.angle_gamma   90.00
#
_symmetry.space_group_name_H-M   'P 1'
#
loop_
_entity.id
_entity.type
_entity.pdbx_description
1 polymer ?
#
loop_
_entity_poly.entity_id
_entity_poly.type
_entity_poly.pdbx_seq_one_letter_code
_entity_poly.pdbx_strand_id
1 'polypeptide(L)'
;MLFRSGFVAVVAQGMLDRYRDLKVAFLEFGAEWLFYVVGRLGHYLPSYRRDPTVRAMGRLPEKAIEEYLKSGRFFIAPEADDPLLLQEIALVGAEHILFSSDYPHGEGRDNAASEILERSDLTQAHKRMILYDNTVRFCGEP
;
A
#
# COMPACT_ATOMS: atom_id res chain seq x y z
N MET A 1 -0.56 0.60 -15.85
CA MET A 1 0.32 1.80 -15.76
C MET A 1 -0.25 2.93 -14.90
N LEU A 2 -1.57 3.02 -14.74
CA LEU A 2 -2.28 4.08 -13.97
C LEU A 2 -1.99 4.04 -12.45
N PHE A 3 -1.89 2.87 -11.83
CA PHE A 3 -1.67 2.72 -10.38
C PHE A 3 -0.34 3.30 -9.90
N ARG A 4 0.77 3.15 -10.66
CA ARG A 4 2.07 3.77 -10.31
C ARG A 4 1.98 5.29 -10.33
N SER A 5 1.27 5.86 -11.31
CA SER A 5 1.01 7.30 -11.37
C SER A 5 0.11 7.75 -10.22
N GLY A 6 -0.90 6.94 -9.85
CA GLY A 6 -1.74 7.16 -8.68
C GLY A 6 -0.92 7.18 -7.38
N PHE A 7 -0.02 6.22 -7.19
CA PHE A 7 0.88 6.19 -6.04
C PHE A 7 1.77 7.43 -5.98
N VAL A 8 2.40 7.80 -7.11
CA VAL A 8 3.24 9.00 -7.18
C VAL A 8 2.43 10.25 -6.83
N ALA A 9 1.20 10.38 -7.36
CA ALA A 9 0.34 11.51 -7.05
C ALA A 9 -0.06 11.56 -5.57
N VAL A 10 -0.42 10.42 -4.98
CA VAL A 10 -0.89 10.35 -3.59
C VAL A 10 0.26 10.54 -2.60
N VAL A 11 1.37 9.85 -2.79
CA VAL A 11 2.48 9.82 -1.83
C VAL A 11 3.56 10.83 -2.19
N ALA A 12 4.11 10.73 -3.41
CA ALA A 12 5.28 11.52 -3.80
C ALA A 12 4.98 12.99 -4.13
N GLN A 13 3.71 13.33 -4.41
CA GLN A 13 3.29 14.73 -4.62
C GLN A 13 2.59 15.33 -3.37
N GLY A 14 2.75 14.72 -2.19
CA GLY A 14 2.30 15.26 -0.91
C GLY A 14 0.77 15.36 -0.76
N MET A 15 -0.02 14.49 -1.42
CA MET A 15 -1.47 14.49 -1.25
C MET A 15 -1.85 14.12 0.19
N LEU A 16 -1.16 13.14 0.80
CA LEU A 16 -1.39 12.73 2.18
C LEU A 16 -1.01 13.82 3.22
N ASP A 17 -0.19 14.80 2.85
CA ASP A 17 0.11 15.94 3.72
C ASP A 17 -0.98 16.99 3.65
N ARG A 18 -1.53 17.21 2.45
CA ARG A 18 -2.63 18.17 2.23
C ARG A 18 -3.97 17.70 2.78
N TYR A 19 -4.24 16.40 2.66
CA TYR A 19 -5.50 15.77 3.09
C TYR A 19 -5.21 14.81 4.24
N ARG A 20 -5.18 15.32 5.46
CA ARG A 20 -4.68 14.58 6.64
C ARG A 20 -5.56 13.42 7.06
N ASP A 21 -6.86 13.46 6.73
CA ASP A 21 -7.83 12.39 7.03
C ASP A 21 -8.01 11.39 5.87
N LEU A 22 -7.36 11.65 4.72
CA LEU A 22 -7.45 10.76 3.56
C LEU A 22 -6.76 9.44 3.85
N LYS A 23 -7.48 8.35 3.69
CA LYS A 23 -6.95 6.99 3.58
C LYS A 23 -7.01 6.55 2.13
N VAL A 24 -6.02 5.82 1.68
CA VAL A 24 -5.95 5.28 0.31
C VAL A 24 -5.61 3.81 0.34
N ALA A 25 -6.22 3.05 -0.55
CA ALA A 25 -5.91 1.65 -0.78
C ALA A 25 -5.61 1.42 -2.27
N PHE A 26 -4.58 0.63 -2.54
CA PHE A 26 -4.23 0.15 -3.87
C PHE A 26 -4.59 -1.34 -3.93
N LEU A 27 -5.60 -1.65 -4.74
CA LEU A 27 -6.20 -2.98 -4.83
C LEU A 27 -5.87 -3.61 -6.18
N GLU A 28 -5.73 -4.93 -6.22
CA GLU A 28 -5.75 -5.75 -7.43
C GLU A 28 -4.61 -5.49 -8.44
N PHE A 29 -3.43 -5.15 -7.97
CA PHE A 29 -2.29 -4.84 -8.85
C PHE A 29 -1.02 -5.61 -8.50
N GLY A 30 -1.09 -6.66 -7.68
CA GLY A 30 0.08 -7.18 -6.99
C GLY A 30 0.80 -6.07 -6.22
N ALA A 31 1.86 -6.35 -5.54
CA ALA A 31 2.59 -5.30 -4.83
C ALA A 31 4.10 -5.26 -5.17
N GLU A 32 4.60 -6.09 -6.09
CA GLU A 32 6.02 -6.11 -6.50
C GLU A 32 6.50 -4.75 -7.03
N TRP A 33 5.61 -4.02 -7.72
CA TRP A 33 5.93 -2.69 -8.23
C TRP A 33 6.25 -1.69 -7.12
N LEU A 34 5.70 -1.89 -5.91
CA LEU A 34 5.87 -0.99 -4.77
C LEU A 34 7.33 -0.93 -4.34
N PHE A 35 8.03 -2.06 -4.27
CA PHE A 35 9.45 -2.12 -3.93
C PHE A 35 10.29 -1.26 -4.88
N TYR A 36 10.03 -1.39 -6.19
CA TYR A 36 10.73 -0.60 -7.18
C TYR A 36 10.45 0.90 -7.05
N VAL A 37 9.18 1.28 -6.93
CA VAL A 37 8.78 2.69 -6.89
C VAL A 37 9.27 3.36 -5.61
N VAL A 38 9.14 2.70 -4.45
CA VAL A 38 9.63 3.20 -3.16
C VAL A 38 11.14 3.42 -3.22
N GLY A 39 11.88 2.43 -3.70
CA GLY A 39 13.34 2.54 -3.84
C GLY A 39 13.75 3.68 -4.78
N ARG A 40 13.06 3.85 -5.91
CA ARG A 40 13.34 4.95 -6.86
C ARG A 40 13.01 6.31 -6.28
N LEU A 41 11.87 6.46 -5.64
CA LEU A 41 11.48 7.73 -5.01
C LEU A 41 12.40 8.08 -3.83
N GLY A 42 12.75 7.11 -2.98
CA GLY A 42 13.71 7.32 -1.89
C GLY A 42 15.07 7.82 -2.41
N HIS A 43 15.51 7.30 -3.55
CA HIS A 43 16.76 7.73 -4.19
C HIS A 43 16.69 9.18 -4.73
N TYR A 44 15.60 9.55 -5.41
CA TYR A 44 15.50 10.86 -6.08
C TYR A 44 14.94 11.98 -5.21
N LEU A 45 14.08 11.68 -4.27
CA LEU A 45 13.41 12.68 -3.45
C LEU A 45 14.36 13.66 -2.75
N PRO A 46 15.54 13.25 -2.21
CA PRO A 46 16.50 14.18 -1.64
C PRO A 46 17.03 15.21 -2.64
N SER A 47 17.19 14.82 -3.92
CA SER A 47 17.63 15.73 -4.98
C SER A 47 16.53 16.71 -5.36
N TYR A 48 15.29 16.25 -5.51
CA TYR A 48 14.13 17.09 -5.80
C TYR A 48 13.86 18.12 -4.68
N ARG A 49 14.06 17.74 -3.42
CA ARG A 49 13.94 18.66 -2.28
C ARG A 49 15.00 19.78 -2.30
N ARG A 50 16.14 19.59 -2.95
CA ARG A 50 17.19 20.62 -3.11
C ARG A 50 16.97 21.51 -4.34
N ASP A 51 16.20 21.05 -5.34
CA ASP A 51 15.93 21.79 -6.56
C ASP A 51 14.93 22.93 -6.29
N PRO A 52 15.33 24.22 -6.49
CA PRO A 52 14.44 25.36 -6.22
C PRO A 52 13.19 25.35 -7.11
N THR A 53 13.30 24.87 -8.36
CA THR A 53 12.20 24.83 -9.31
C THR A 53 11.15 23.81 -8.86
N VAL A 54 11.60 22.62 -8.46
CA VAL A 54 10.70 21.57 -7.96
C VAL A 54 10.06 21.97 -6.64
N ARG A 55 10.81 22.60 -5.73
CA ARG A 55 10.27 23.15 -4.47
C ARG A 55 9.19 24.20 -4.71
N ALA A 56 9.39 25.07 -5.69
CA ALA A 56 8.42 26.12 -6.03
C ALA A 56 7.07 25.55 -6.51
N MET A 57 7.02 24.32 -7.02
CA MET A 57 5.77 23.64 -7.38
C MET A 57 4.90 23.30 -6.16
N GLY A 58 5.46 23.28 -4.94
CA GLY A 58 4.74 23.05 -3.69
C GLY A 58 4.09 21.67 -3.58
N ARG A 59 4.66 20.64 -4.26
CA ARG A 59 4.08 19.30 -4.40
C ARG A 59 5.00 18.18 -3.92
N LEU A 60 6.00 18.49 -3.09
CA LEU A 60 6.86 17.47 -2.51
C LEU A 60 6.28 16.98 -1.18
N PRO A 61 6.46 15.69 -0.86
CA PRO A 61 6.05 15.14 0.42
C PRO A 61 6.93 15.69 1.54
N GLU A 62 6.33 15.91 2.71
CA GLU A 62 7.04 16.42 3.90
C GLU A 62 7.97 15.35 4.50
N LYS A 63 7.53 14.09 4.47
CA LYS A 63 8.20 12.94 5.11
C LYS A 63 8.94 12.05 4.11
N ALA A 64 9.66 11.07 4.60
CA ALA A 64 10.18 9.98 3.79
C ALA A 64 9.02 9.10 3.26
N ILE A 65 9.22 8.44 2.12
CA ILE A 65 8.15 7.62 1.50
C ILE A 65 7.70 6.50 2.44
N GLU A 66 8.64 5.85 3.09
CA GLU A 66 8.39 4.75 4.03
C GLU A 66 7.52 5.16 5.23
N GLU A 67 7.61 6.42 5.65
CA GLU A 67 6.77 6.93 6.74
C GLU A 67 5.29 7.04 6.34
N TYR A 68 5.01 7.34 5.05
CA TYR A 68 3.62 7.32 4.55
C TYR A 68 3.07 5.91 4.45
N LEU A 69 3.89 4.94 4.03
CA LEU A 69 3.48 3.53 3.95
C LEU A 69 3.02 2.99 5.31
N LYS A 70 3.66 3.46 6.40
CA LYS A 70 3.40 3.06 7.79
C LYS A 70 2.50 4.03 8.56
N SER A 71 1.85 4.96 7.88
CA SER A 71 1.10 6.05 8.53
C SER A 71 -0.30 5.67 9.04
N GLY A 72 -0.78 4.46 8.79
CA GLY A 72 -2.18 4.06 9.03
C GLY A 72 -3.18 4.63 8.03
N ARG A 73 -2.70 5.26 6.95
CA ARG A 73 -3.52 5.88 5.91
C ARG A 73 -3.24 5.34 4.51
N PHE A 74 -2.22 4.52 4.37
CA PHE A 74 -1.84 3.85 3.14
C PHE A 74 -2.07 2.36 3.29
N PHE A 75 -2.75 1.74 2.34
CA PHE A 75 -3.09 0.32 2.35
C PHE A 75 -2.86 -0.28 0.97
N ILE A 76 -2.55 -1.56 0.93
CA ILE A 76 -2.46 -2.37 -0.29
C ILE A 76 -3.26 -3.65 -0.12
N ALA A 77 -3.75 -4.22 -1.22
CA ALA A 77 -4.36 -5.54 -1.26
C ALA A 77 -3.67 -6.37 -2.35
N PRO A 78 -2.58 -7.07 -2.01
CA PRO A 78 -1.99 -8.08 -2.89
C PRO A 78 -2.92 -9.29 -3.02
N GLU A 79 -2.67 -10.11 -4.03
CA GLU A 79 -3.36 -11.39 -4.20
C GLU A 79 -3.05 -12.34 -3.03
N ALA A 80 -3.99 -13.24 -2.73
CA ALA A 80 -3.85 -14.19 -1.62
C ALA A 80 -2.63 -15.13 -1.77
N ASP A 81 -2.28 -15.45 -3.02
CA ASP A 81 -1.15 -16.31 -3.37
C ASP A 81 0.14 -15.54 -3.71
N ASP A 82 0.17 -14.22 -3.50
CA ASP A 82 1.35 -13.42 -3.81
C ASP A 82 2.59 -13.99 -3.09
N PRO A 83 3.65 -14.35 -3.85
CA PRO A 83 4.87 -14.92 -3.27
C PRO A 83 5.68 -13.90 -2.47
N LEU A 84 5.43 -12.61 -2.64
CA LEU A 84 6.12 -11.53 -1.95
C LEU A 84 5.36 -10.99 -0.73
N LEU A 85 4.22 -11.58 -0.36
CA LEU A 85 3.36 -11.07 0.72
C LEU A 85 4.11 -10.83 2.06
N LEU A 86 5.06 -11.70 2.43
CA LEU A 86 5.89 -11.45 3.63
C LEU A 86 6.81 -10.25 3.49
N GLN A 87 7.38 -10.04 2.31
CA GLN A 87 8.23 -8.89 2.02
C GLN A 87 7.41 -7.60 2.01
N GLU A 88 6.18 -7.67 1.52
CA GLU A 88 5.22 -6.56 1.54
C GLU A 88 4.83 -6.21 2.98
N ILE A 89 4.52 -7.20 3.80
CA ILE A 89 4.30 -7.03 5.24
C ILE A 89 5.51 -6.36 5.90
N ALA A 90 6.72 -6.76 5.56
CA ALA A 90 7.94 -6.14 6.09
C ALA A 90 8.09 -4.67 5.65
N LEU A 91 7.65 -4.34 4.43
CA LEU A 91 7.74 -2.99 3.87
C LEU A 91 6.69 -2.05 4.48
N VAL A 92 5.42 -2.44 4.48
CA VAL A 92 4.31 -1.57 4.86
C VAL A 92 3.79 -1.79 6.28
N GLY A 93 4.00 -2.96 6.86
CA GLY A 93 3.38 -3.43 8.10
C GLY A 93 2.15 -4.29 7.83
N ALA A 94 1.96 -5.36 8.60
CA ALA A 94 0.82 -6.27 8.43
C ALA A 94 -0.54 -5.56 8.60
N GLU A 95 -0.57 -4.50 9.38
CA GLU A 95 -1.75 -3.66 9.63
C GLU A 95 -2.20 -2.81 8.45
N HIS A 96 -1.46 -2.84 7.34
CA HIS A 96 -1.75 -2.09 6.12
C HIS A 96 -2.09 -2.99 4.92
N ILE A 97 -2.15 -4.31 5.13
CA ILE A 97 -2.54 -5.28 4.10
C ILE A 97 -4.05 -5.52 4.20
N LEU A 98 -4.78 -5.22 3.14
CA LEU A 98 -6.20 -5.54 3.00
C LEU A 98 -6.36 -6.86 2.26
N PHE A 99 -7.50 -7.51 2.47
CA PHE A 99 -7.94 -8.66 1.70
C PHE A 99 -8.75 -8.21 0.48
N SER A 100 -8.50 -8.81 -0.68
CA SER A 100 -9.35 -8.74 -1.85
C SER A 100 -9.46 -10.13 -2.50
N SER A 101 -10.62 -10.46 -3.03
CA SER A 101 -10.86 -11.68 -3.83
C SER A 101 -10.99 -11.39 -5.31
N ASP A 102 -11.09 -10.11 -5.67
CA ASP A 102 -11.40 -9.62 -7.02
C ASP A 102 -12.73 -10.19 -7.60
N TYR A 103 -13.59 -10.74 -6.74
CA TYR A 103 -14.91 -11.24 -7.17
C TYR A 103 -15.84 -10.05 -7.55
N PRO A 104 -16.60 -10.11 -8.66
CA PRO A 104 -16.84 -11.26 -9.55
C PRO A 104 -16.06 -11.20 -10.89
N HIS A 105 -14.90 -10.58 -10.93
CA HIS A 105 -14.10 -10.50 -12.15
C HIS A 105 -13.60 -11.88 -12.61
N GLY A 106 -13.20 -12.01 -13.89
CA GLY A 106 -12.80 -13.29 -14.47
C GLY A 106 -11.51 -13.87 -13.89
N GLU A 107 -10.63 -13.03 -13.37
CA GLU A 107 -9.44 -13.37 -12.60
C GLU A 107 -9.71 -13.49 -11.09
N GLY A 108 -10.92 -13.20 -10.63
CA GLY A 108 -11.33 -13.30 -9.23
C GLY A 108 -11.20 -14.71 -8.67
N ARG A 109 -10.91 -14.81 -7.36
CA ARG A 109 -10.61 -16.09 -6.69
C ARG A 109 -11.65 -16.39 -5.62
N ASP A 110 -12.51 -17.35 -5.90
CA ASP A 110 -13.57 -17.79 -4.96
C ASP A 110 -13.01 -18.34 -3.64
N ASN A 111 -11.77 -18.87 -3.67
CA ASN A 111 -11.10 -19.47 -2.54
C ASN A 111 -10.02 -18.57 -1.88
N ALA A 112 -9.90 -17.30 -2.26
CA ALA A 112 -8.86 -16.39 -1.79
C ALA A 112 -8.74 -16.34 -0.24
N ALA A 113 -9.88 -16.34 0.48
CA ALA A 113 -9.85 -16.35 1.94
C ALA A 113 -9.25 -17.65 2.50
N SER A 114 -9.58 -18.80 1.91
CA SER A 114 -9.01 -20.09 2.29
C SER A 114 -7.51 -20.13 2.01
N GLU A 115 -7.06 -19.56 0.90
CA GLU A 115 -5.64 -19.47 0.57
C GLU A 115 -4.86 -18.69 1.63
N ILE A 116 -5.36 -17.54 2.09
CA ILE A 116 -4.75 -16.80 3.21
C ILE A 116 -4.71 -17.67 4.49
N LEU A 117 -5.82 -18.39 4.81
CA LEU A 117 -5.88 -19.24 6.00
C LEU A 117 -4.91 -20.41 5.94
N GLU A 118 -4.64 -20.97 4.75
CA GLU A 118 -3.77 -22.12 4.53
C GLU A 118 -2.29 -21.74 4.44
N ARG A 119 -1.94 -20.49 4.25
CA ARG A 119 -0.54 -20.03 4.18
C ARG A 119 0.21 -20.39 5.46
N SER A 120 1.27 -21.21 5.32
CA SER A 120 2.12 -21.62 6.44
C SER A 120 3.14 -20.56 6.86
N ASP A 121 3.41 -19.59 5.98
CA ASP A 121 4.34 -18.48 6.20
C ASP A 121 3.70 -17.30 6.99
N LEU A 122 2.36 -17.27 7.12
CA LEU A 122 1.66 -16.25 7.89
C LEU A 122 1.32 -16.72 9.31
N THR A 123 1.53 -15.84 10.29
CA THR A 123 1.05 -16.08 11.67
C THR A 123 -0.48 -15.94 11.75
N GLN A 124 -1.10 -16.50 12.79
CA GLN A 124 -2.54 -16.32 13.03
C GLN A 124 -2.93 -14.85 13.19
N ALA A 125 -2.04 -14.04 13.77
CA ALA A 125 -2.24 -12.60 13.89
C ALA A 125 -2.26 -11.92 12.50
N HIS A 126 -1.33 -12.27 11.61
CA HIS A 126 -1.32 -11.75 10.23
C HIS A 126 -2.61 -12.11 9.50
N LYS A 127 -3.04 -13.38 9.56
CA LYS A 127 -4.28 -13.87 8.91
C LYS A 127 -5.51 -13.09 9.39
N ARG A 128 -5.63 -12.89 10.70
CA ARG A 128 -6.73 -12.11 11.29
C ARG A 128 -6.69 -10.64 10.84
N MET A 129 -5.53 -10.01 10.87
CA MET A 129 -5.39 -8.63 10.41
C MET A 129 -5.81 -8.49 8.95
N ILE A 130 -5.28 -9.34 8.05
CA ILE A 130 -5.54 -9.28 6.62
C ILE A 130 -7.03 -9.53 6.32
N LEU A 131 -7.61 -10.59 6.90
CA LEU A 131 -8.98 -11.00 6.58
C LEU A 131 -10.07 -10.16 7.26
N TYR A 132 -9.74 -9.39 8.34
CA TYR A 132 -10.78 -8.69 9.11
C TYR A 132 -10.32 -7.34 9.67
N ASP A 133 -9.35 -7.32 10.60
CA ASP A 133 -9.08 -6.16 11.43
C ASP A 133 -8.70 -4.91 10.59
N ASN A 134 -7.96 -5.10 9.49
CA ASN A 134 -7.51 -4.01 8.64
C ASN A 134 -8.63 -3.41 7.80
N THR A 135 -9.61 -4.22 7.36
CA THR A 135 -10.80 -3.71 6.66
C THR A 135 -11.63 -2.83 7.59
N VAL A 136 -11.83 -3.25 8.84
CA VAL A 136 -12.48 -2.42 9.88
C VAL A 136 -11.70 -1.12 10.09
N ARG A 137 -10.38 -1.19 10.19
CA ARG A 137 -9.51 0.00 10.33
C ARG A 137 -9.62 0.96 9.15
N PHE A 138 -9.72 0.43 7.93
CA PHE A 138 -9.80 1.23 6.71
C PHE A 138 -11.20 1.84 6.53
N CYS A 139 -12.24 1.02 6.61
CA CYS A 139 -13.63 1.41 6.32
C CYS A 139 -14.37 2.01 7.54
N GLY A 140 -13.93 1.72 8.75
CA GLY A 140 -14.70 1.92 9.98
C GLY A 140 -15.48 0.66 10.36
N GLU A 141 -16.07 0.65 11.55
CA GLU A 141 -16.98 -0.42 11.97
C GLU A 141 -18.28 -0.35 11.16
N PRO A 142 -18.87 -1.51 10.81
CA PRO A 142 -20.14 -1.58 10.07
C PRO A 142 -21.31 -1.06 10.88
#